data_e753167f8df28b239a166c37c199c729
#
_entry.id   e753167f8df28b239a166c37c199c729
#
_cell.length_a   1.000
_cell.length_b   1.000
_cell.length_c   1.000
_cell.angle_alpha   90.00
_cell.angle_beta   90.00
_cell.angle_gamma   90.00
#
_symmetry.space_group_name_H-M   'P 1'
#
loop_
_entity.id
_entity.type
_entity.pdbx_description
1 polymer ?
#
loop_
_entity_poly.entity_id
_entity_poly.type
_entity_poly.pdbx_seq_one_letter_code
_entity_poly.pdbx_strand_id
1 'polypeptide(L)'
;MVKGLYTAYTGMVNEQNRMDIMTNNLANASTVGYKKEGSTSQSFNDVLTVKIKDQSVGMRNVQKIGIKNPGVKIGENYTDYTQGSFRITDNTYDLALAGDGFFAIEFTNKAGETDTKYTRAGQFTLNKDGYLDRKSVV
;
A
#
# COMPACT_ATOMS: atom_id res chain seq x y z
N MET A 1 -10.23 22.68 22.59
CA MET A 1 -8.77 22.45 22.32
C MET A 1 -8.46 21.01 21.97
N VAL A 2 -8.96 20.02 22.72
CA VAL A 2 -8.69 18.58 22.47
C VAL A 2 -9.11 18.10 21.07
N LYS A 3 -10.21 18.60 20.51
CA LYS A 3 -10.70 18.21 19.18
C LYS A 3 -9.76 18.63 18.04
N GLY A 4 -9.11 19.79 18.15
CA GLY A 4 -8.13 20.25 17.17
C GLY A 4 -6.83 19.42 17.22
N LEU A 5 -6.43 19.01 18.42
CA LEU A 5 -5.29 18.11 18.63
C LEU A 5 -5.54 16.75 17.97
N TYR A 6 -6.75 16.22 18.09
CA TYR A 6 -7.11 14.94 17.43
C TYR A 6 -7.05 15.06 15.90
N THR A 7 -7.56 16.15 15.32
CA THR A 7 -7.47 16.37 13.87
C THR A 7 -6.00 16.48 13.40
N ALA A 8 -5.16 17.17 14.18
CA ALA A 8 -3.73 17.25 13.89
C ALA A 8 -3.04 15.87 14.00
N TYR A 9 -3.39 15.08 15.02
CA TYR A 9 -2.87 13.74 15.21
C TYR A 9 -3.24 12.81 14.03
N THR A 10 -4.50 12.81 13.58
CA THR A 10 -4.92 12.00 12.43
C THR A 10 -4.18 12.40 11.15
N GLY A 11 -3.92 13.70 10.96
CA GLY A 11 -3.11 14.20 9.86
C GLY A 11 -1.67 13.67 9.92
N MET A 12 -1.03 13.73 11.09
CA MET A 12 0.34 13.21 11.26
C MET A 12 0.42 11.71 10.98
N VAL A 13 -0.50 10.91 11.50
CA VAL A 13 -0.55 9.46 11.26
C VAL A 13 -0.75 9.16 9.77
N ASN A 14 -1.62 9.92 9.09
CA ASN A 14 -1.83 9.75 7.65
C ASN A 14 -0.54 10.03 6.85
N GLU A 15 0.18 11.11 7.16
CA GLU A 15 1.44 11.43 6.50
C GLU A 15 2.56 10.43 6.84
N GLN A 16 2.59 9.90 8.06
CA GLN A 16 3.54 8.84 8.43
C GLN A 16 3.34 7.59 7.57
N ASN A 17 2.11 7.11 7.46
CA ASN A 17 1.81 5.94 6.62
C ASN A 17 2.12 6.19 5.13
N ARG A 18 1.86 7.41 4.64
CA ARG A 18 2.22 7.80 3.28
C ARG A 18 3.74 7.78 3.08
N MET A 19 4.49 8.22 4.08
CA MET A 19 5.95 8.18 4.07
C MET A 19 6.47 6.73 4.08
N ASP A 20 5.84 5.83 4.83
CA ASP A 20 6.19 4.41 4.86
C ASP A 20 6.03 3.77 3.47
N ILE A 21 4.93 4.07 2.76
CA ILE A 21 4.71 3.59 1.39
C ILE A 21 5.78 4.17 0.43
N MET A 22 6.09 5.45 0.54
CA MET A 22 7.14 6.08 -0.29
C MET A 22 8.51 5.46 -0.03
N THR A 23 8.83 5.19 1.23
CA THR A 23 10.09 4.55 1.63
C THR A 23 10.19 3.13 1.09
N ASN A 24 9.10 2.38 1.14
CA ASN A 24 9.03 1.04 0.54
C ASN A 24 9.25 1.10 -0.98
N ASN A 25 8.57 2.01 -1.68
CA ASN A 25 8.78 2.21 -3.12
C ASN A 25 10.22 2.59 -3.45
N LEU A 26 10.84 3.46 -2.63
CA LEU A 26 12.22 3.88 -2.81
C LEU A 26 13.19 2.72 -2.58
N ALA A 27 12.99 1.93 -1.55
CA ALA A 27 13.80 0.74 -1.25
C ALA A 27 13.75 -0.28 -2.39
N ASN A 28 12.60 -0.39 -3.07
CA ASN A 28 12.38 -1.29 -4.18
C ASN A 28 12.56 -0.66 -5.57
N ALA A 29 13.09 0.56 -5.67
CA ALA A 29 13.26 1.26 -6.94
C ALA A 29 14.17 0.52 -7.94
N SER A 30 15.14 -0.26 -7.45
CA SER A 30 16.02 -1.11 -8.27
C SER A 30 15.55 -2.56 -8.39
N THR A 31 14.49 -2.94 -7.69
CA THR A 31 13.97 -4.32 -7.70
C THR A 31 13.23 -4.59 -9.00
N VAL A 32 13.66 -5.64 -9.72
CA VAL A 32 13.07 -6.03 -11.00
C VAL A 32 11.65 -6.58 -10.78
N GLY A 33 10.71 -6.09 -11.61
CA GLY A 33 9.33 -6.53 -11.55
C GLY A 33 8.51 -5.95 -10.39
N TYR A 34 9.09 -5.05 -9.59
CA TYR A 34 8.35 -4.34 -8.56
C TYR A 34 7.37 -3.34 -9.19
N LYS A 35 6.17 -3.29 -8.64
CA LYS A 35 5.13 -2.32 -9.01
C LYS A 35 4.90 -1.38 -7.84
N LYS A 36 4.97 -0.07 -8.09
CA LYS A 36 4.82 0.93 -7.04
C LYS A 36 3.45 0.86 -6.40
N GLU A 37 3.42 1.04 -5.10
CA GLU A 37 2.19 1.17 -4.34
C GLU A 37 1.90 2.65 -4.07
N GLY A 38 0.62 2.98 -4.07
CA GLY A 38 0.12 4.29 -3.68
C GLY A 38 -1.01 4.15 -2.68
N SER A 39 -1.28 5.22 -1.95
CA SER A 39 -2.43 5.30 -1.05
C SER A 39 -3.25 6.54 -1.32
N THR A 40 -4.55 6.44 -1.14
CA THR A 40 -5.46 7.58 -1.15
C THR A 40 -5.70 8.05 0.28
N SER A 41 -5.89 9.35 0.46
CA SER A 41 -6.33 9.91 1.73
C SER A 41 -7.83 10.17 1.67
N GLN A 42 -8.56 9.71 2.67
CA GLN A 42 -10.00 9.89 2.80
C GLN A 42 -10.33 10.68 4.05
N SER A 43 -11.26 11.62 3.95
CA SER A 43 -11.78 12.31 5.12
C SER A 43 -12.63 11.39 5.98
N PHE A 44 -12.64 11.60 7.29
CA PHE A 44 -13.64 10.97 8.15
C PHE A 44 -15.04 11.51 7.84
N ASN A 45 -16.05 10.72 8.18
CA ASN A 45 -17.43 11.18 8.07
C ASN A 45 -17.66 12.41 8.97
N ASP A 46 -18.45 13.32 8.47
CA ASP A 46 -18.80 14.53 9.20
C ASP A 46 -19.65 14.20 10.43
N VAL A 47 -19.33 14.85 11.54
CA VAL A 47 -20.01 14.65 12.82
C VAL A 47 -20.70 15.93 13.26
N LEU A 48 -21.97 15.80 13.64
CA LEU A 48 -22.74 16.93 14.18
C LEU A 48 -22.17 17.34 15.55
N THR A 49 -21.75 18.57 15.66
CA THR A 49 -21.25 19.15 16.91
C THR A 49 -22.37 19.95 17.59
N VAL A 50 -22.64 19.58 18.83
CA VAL A 50 -23.64 20.25 19.67
C VAL A 50 -22.99 20.89 20.90
N LYS A 51 -23.46 22.03 21.30
CA LYS A 51 -23.10 22.67 22.56
C LYS A 51 -24.13 22.27 23.62
N ILE A 52 -23.66 21.57 24.64
CA ILE A 52 -24.47 21.24 25.81
C ILE A 52 -24.22 22.34 26.83
N LYS A 53 -25.25 23.11 27.16
CA LYS A 53 -25.19 24.15 28.19
C LYS A 53 -25.38 23.51 29.55
N ASP A 54 -24.65 23.98 30.53
CA ASP A 54 -24.65 23.48 31.90
C ASP A 54 -26.05 23.44 32.52
N GLN A 55 -26.31 22.44 33.33
CA GLN A 55 -27.61 22.04 33.83
C GLN A 55 -28.19 22.99 34.93
N SER A 56 -27.49 24.06 35.27
CA SER A 56 -27.91 24.98 36.34
C SER A 56 -29.09 25.91 36.00
N VAL A 57 -29.55 25.91 34.76
CA VAL A 57 -30.72 26.67 34.31
C VAL A 57 -31.63 25.76 33.50
N GLY A 58 -32.62 25.27 34.11
CA GLY A 58 -33.79 24.45 33.82
C GLY A 58 -34.31 24.21 32.40
N MET A 59 -33.53 24.32 31.35
CA MET A 59 -33.89 23.88 30.00
C MET A 59 -32.65 23.28 29.31
N ARG A 60 -32.79 22.02 28.86
CA ARG A 60 -31.84 21.36 27.95
C ARG A 60 -31.83 22.11 26.61
N ASN A 61 -31.18 23.25 26.53
CA ASN A 61 -30.95 23.94 25.28
C ASN A 61 -29.71 23.33 24.61
N VAL A 62 -29.90 22.24 23.87
CA VAL A 62 -28.89 21.69 22.97
C VAL A 62 -28.83 22.55 21.72
N GLN A 63 -27.86 23.42 21.64
CA GLN A 63 -27.65 24.27 20.47
C GLN A 63 -26.74 23.54 19.47
N LYS A 64 -27.20 23.30 18.24
CA LYS A 64 -26.38 22.82 17.14
C LYS A 64 -25.36 23.88 16.78
N ILE A 65 -24.06 23.53 16.82
CA ILE A 65 -22.97 24.45 16.45
C ILE A 65 -22.64 24.31 14.97
N GLY A 66 -22.86 23.13 14.40
CA GLY A 66 -22.55 22.84 13.00
C GLY A 66 -21.96 21.46 12.79
N ILE A 67 -21.54 21.20 11.57
CA ILE A 67 -20.90 19.97 11.13
C ILE A 67 -19.40 20.14 11.29
N LYS A 68 -18.74 19.12 11.82
CA LYS A 68 -17.29 19.06 11.98
C LYS A 68 -16.72 17.80 11.36
N ASN A 69 -15.67 17.96 10.56
CA ASN A 69 -14.86 16.84 10.10
C ASN A 69 -13.77 16.52 11.15
N PRO A 70 -13.62 15.25 11.59
CA PRO A 70 -12.61 14.88 12.59
C PRO A 70 -11.19 14.81 12.06
N GLY A 71 -10.98 14.83 10.74
CA GLY A 71 -9.67 14.77 10.11
C GLY A 71 -9.62 13.80 8.92
N VAL A 72 -8.45 13.20 8.69
CA VAL A 72 -8.17 12.32 7.55
C VAL A 72 -7.73 10.94 8.04
N LYS A 73 -7.99 9.94 7.21
CA LYS A 73 -7.52 8.56 7.37
C LYS A 73 -6.97 8.06 6.04
N ILE A 74 -6.19 7.00 6.08
CA ILE A 74 -5.84 6.28 4.86
C ILE A 74 -7.10 5.64 4.29
N GLY A 75 -7.33 5.85 3.00
CA GLY A 75 -8.36 5.20 2.23
C GLY A 75 -7.90 3.85 1.71
N GLU A 76 -7.88 3.70 0.39
CA GLU A 76 -7.46 2.48 -0.27
C GLU A 76 -5.99 2.57 -0.69
N ASN A 77 -5.27 1.45 -0.54
CA ASN A 77 -3.97 1.26 -1.16
C ASN A 77 -4.20 0.64 -2.54
N TYR A 78 -3.47 1.12 -3.51
CA TYR A 78 -3.52 0.61 -4.89
C TYR A 78 -2.12 0.35 -5.41
N THR A 79 -2.01 -0.64 -6.29
CA THR A 79 -0.76 -0.96 -7.00
C THR A 79 -0.86 -0.47 -8.43
N ASP A 80 0.15 0.26 -8.89
CA ASP A 80 0.23 0.76 -10.26
C ASP A 80 0.90 -0.28 -11.16
N TYR A 81 0.13 -0.91 -12.02
CA TYR A 81 0.59 -1.94 -12.96
C TYR A 81 1.10 -1.40 -14.29
N THR A 82 1.24 -0.08 -14.45
CA THR A 82 1.77 0.49 -15.69
C THR A 82 3.10 -0.14 -16.10
N GLN A 83 3.30 -0.32 -17.41
CA GLN A 83 4.50 -0.91 -17.97
C GLN A 83 5.67 0.06 -17.83
N GLY A 84 6.75 -0.39 -17.19
CA GLY A 84 8.02 0.34 -17.14
C GLY A 84 8.90 0.10 -18.36
N SER A 85 10.00 0.83 -18.46
CA SER A 85 11.01 0.64 -19.50
C SER A 85 11.75 -0.69 -19.32
N PHE A 86 12.08 -1.32 -20.43
CA PHE A 86 12.93 -2.51 -20.43
C PHE A 86 14.40 -2.11 -20.28
N ARG A 87 15.11 -2.87 -19.47
CA ARG A 87 16.56 -2.77 -19.33
C ARG A 87 17.19 -4.01 -19.97
N ILE A 88 18.07 -3.79 -20.91
CA ILE A 88 18.84 -4.86 -21.53
C ILE A 88 19.86 -5.37 -20.51
N THR A 89 19.91 -6.68 -20.32
CA THR A 89 20.89 -7.38 -19.51
C THR A 89 21.68 -8.34 -20.40
N ASP A 90 22.92 -8.64 -20.03
CA ASP A 90 23.76 -9.58 -20.78
C ASP A 90 23.53 -11.05 -20.37
N ASN A 91 22.48 -11.31 -19.58
CA ASN A 91 22.15 -12.64 -19.11
C ASN A 91 21.12 -13.31 -20.02
N THR A 92 21.43 -14.52 -20.49
CA THR A 92 20.60 -15.28 -21.44
C THR A 92 19.25 -15.71 -20.85
N TYR A 93 19.17 -15.84 -19.52
CA TYR A 93 17.96 -16.33 -18.83
C TYR A 93 17.08 -15.21 -18.26
N ASP A 94 17.44 -13.96 -18.48
CA ASP A 94 16.58 -12.85 -18.07
C ASP A 94 15.47 -12.63 -19.09
N LEU A 95 14.24 -12.77 -18.65
CA LEU A 95 13.04 -12.63 -19.46
C LEU A 95 12.23 -11.40 -19.02
N ALA A 96 11.64 -10.70 -19.95
CA ALA A 96 10.76 -9.57 -19.67
C ALA A 96 9.41 -9.75 -20.36
N LEU A 97 8.33 -9.45 -19.64
CA LEU A 97 6.98 -9.45 -20.19
C LEU A 97 6.64 -8.06 -20.73
N ALA A 98 6.30 -8.00 -22.02
CA ALA A 98 5.72 -6.83 -22.66
C ALA A 98 4.20 -6.92 -22.61
N GLY A 99 3.55 -5.97 -21.94
CA GLY A 99 2.10 -5.98 -21.77
C GLY A 99 1.64 -6.60 -20.44
N ASP A 100 0.37 -6.94 -20.36
CA ASP A 100 -0.26 -7.46 -19.15
C ASP A 100 0.03 -8.96 -18.97
N GLY A 101 0.24 -9.39 -17.73
CA GLY A 101 0.46 -10.79 -17.40
C GLY A 101 1.52 -10.99 -16.31
N PHE A 102 1.70 -12.23 -15.88
CA PHE A 102 2.66 -12.64 -14.86
C PHE A 102 3.31 -13.97 -15.27
N PHE A 103 4.53 -14.20 -14.84
CA PHE A 103 5.14 -15.52 -14.89
C PHE A 103 4.49 -16.40 -13.82
N ALA A 104 4.03 -17.59 -14.20
CA ALA A 104 3.57 -18.59 -13.26
C ALA A 104 4.78 -19.45 -12.84
N ILE A 105 5.03 -19.52 -11.54
CA ILE A 105 6.12 -20.33 -10.96
C ILE A 105 5.49 -21.39 -10.08
N GLU A 106 5.88 -22.62 -10.32
CA GLU A 106 5.55 -23.74 -9.45
C GLU A 106 6.45 -23.70 -8.22
N PHE A 107 5.85 -23.67 -7.06
CA PHE A 107 6.55 -23.62 -5.78
C PHE A 107 6.14 -24.81 -4.92
N THR A 108 7.12 -25.65 -4.55
CA THR A 108 6.88 -26.75 -3.62
C THR A 108 7.27 -26.33 -2.20
N ASN A 109 6.32 -26.38 -1.30
CA ASN A 109 6.55 -26.07 0.10
C ASN A 109 7.38 -27.18 0.77
N LYS A 110 8.02 -26.87 1.92
CA LYS A 110 8.74 -27.86 2.73
C LYS A 110 7.88 -29.06 3.16
N ALA A 111 6.56 -28.92 3.15
CA ALA A 111 5.59 -29.99 3.44
C ALA A 111 5.28 -30.87 2.22
N GLY A 112 5.84 -30.58 1.02
CA GLY A 112 5.58 -31.32 -0.21
C GLY A 112 4.33 -30.87 -0.99
N GLU A 113 3.67 -29.79 -0.56
CA GLU A 113 2.56 -29.21 -1.31
C GLU A 113 3.09 -28.32 -2.42
N THR A 114 2.57 -28.50 -3.63
CA THR A 114 2.90 -27.71 -4.81
C THR A 114 1.83 -26.63 -5.01
N ASP A 115 2.24 -25.36 -5.04
CA ASP A 115 1.38 -24.21 -5.29
C ASP A 115 1.93 -23.36 -6.43
N THR A 116 1.04 -22.73 -7.20
CA THR A 116 1.44 -21.86 -8.31
C THR A 116 1.45 -20.41 -7.81
N LYS A 117 2.62 -19.79 -7.87
CA LYS A 117 2.80 -18.37 -7.54
C LYS A 117 3.06 -17.55 -8.79
N TYR A 118 2.60 -16.32 -8.78
CA TYR A 118 2.75 -15.40 -9.89
C TYR A 118 3.76 -14.30 -9.58
N THR A 119 4.62 -14.01 -10.54
CA THR A 119 5.64 -12.96 -10.41
C THR A 119 5.79 -12.17 -11.71
N ARG A 120 6.25 -10.93 -11.60
CA ARG A 120 6.64 -10.11 -12.74
C ARG A 120 8.17 -10.03 -12.88
N ALA A 121 8.91 -10.50 -11.87
CA ALA A 121 10.37 -10.57 -11.93
C ALA A 121 10.82 -11.69 -12.86
N GLY A 122 11.57 -11.34 -13.90
CA GLY A 122 12.04 -12.28 -14.93
C GLY A 122 13.51 -12.65 -14.79
N GLN A 123 14.11 -12.48 -13.63
CA GLN A 123 15.48 -12.93 -13.38
C GLN A 123 15.46 -14.41 -13.01
N PHE A 124 15.80 -15.25 -14.00
CA PHE A 124 15.86 -16.69 -13.82
C PHE A 124 17.29 -17.20 -13.88
N THR A 125 17.54 -18.34 -13.26
CA THR A 125 18.80 -19.06 -13.33
C THR A 125 18.52 -20.54 -13.59
N LEU A 126 19.45 -21.22 -14.25
CA LEU A 126 19.34 -22.65 -14.45
C LEU A 126 19.79 -23.39 -13.19
N ASN A 127 18.95 -24.30 -12.70
CA ASN A 127 19.28 -25.19 -11.61
C ASN A 127 20.19 -26.33 -12.10
N LYS A 128 20.84 -27.06 -11.19
CA LYS A 128 21.68 -28.24 -11.50
C LYS A 128 20.93 -29.32 -12.28
N ASP A 129 19.62 -29.39 -12.10
CA ASP A 129 18.72 -30.34 -12.76
C ASP A 129 18.20 -29.86 -14.13
N GLY A 130 18.64 -28.67 -14.59
CA GLY A 130 18.27 -28.12 -15.88
C GLY A 130 16.92 -27.34 -15.90
N TYR A 131 16.29 -27.12 -14.75
CA TYR A 131 15.07 -26.31 -14.63
C TYR A 131 15.41 -24.84 -14.48
N LEU A 132 14.54 -23.98 -15.04
CA LEU A 132 14.57 -22.55 -14.79
C LEU A 132 14.02 -22.26 -13.40
N ASP A 133 14.89 -21.76 -12.52
CA ASP A 133 14.54 -21.37 -11.18
C ASP A 133 14.66 -19.85 -11.02
N ARG A 134 13.85 -19.26 -10.16
CA ARG A 134 13.96 -17.84 -9.84
C ARG A 134 15.21 -17.59 -9.01
N LYS A 135 16.07 -16.69 -9.43
CA LYS A 135 17.21 -16.24 -8.65
C LYS A 135 16.71 -15.64 -7.32
N SER A 136 16.73 -16.44 -6.25
CA SER A 136 16.50 -15.91 -4.91
C SER A 136 17.71 -15.08 -4.50
N VAL A 137 17.50 -13.83 -4.18
CA VAL A 137 18.50 -13.02 -3.48
C VAL A 137 18.50 -13.52 -2.04
N VAL A 138 19.55 -14.29 -1.68
CA VAL A 138 19.84 -14.67 -0.30
C VAL A 138 20.35 -13.45 0.45
#